data_5c3f2f64c13f9f6d44820da9f4ae43ca
#
_entry.id   5c3f2f64c13f9f6d44820da9f4ae43ca
#
_cell.length_a   1.000
_cell.length_b   1.000
_cell.length_c   1.000
_cell.angle_alpha   90.00
_cell.angle_beta   90.00
_cell.angle_gamma   90.00
#
_symmetry.space_group_name_H-M   'P 1'
#
loop_
_entity.id
_entity.type
_entity.pdbx_description
1 polymer ?
#
loop_
_entity_poly.entity_id
_entity_poly.type
_entity_poly.pdbx_seq_one_letter_code
_entity_poly.pdbx_strand_id
1 'polypeptide(L)'
;MKKNILSIILFFVFTTQSFSHVQHYENINLLEYELFRNGKLIGFHNYTFDKKKDHLKVKSLIKFKITKLGVDLYKYNAVSEEEYKENQLIKYSSKTNQNKKIKNTEINFDEKKDKLIITGSENQLISPKDYPVGTWWNHEIVQAKAQISGISGRIIMQKVIFLGKEKINLYGKDYNALRFNFTSSDETLPDNKKLNTDVWYDEKTKIWLKASFDKTGHWEYRLKKTN
;
A
#
# COMPACT_ATOMS: atom_id res chain seq x y z
N MET A 1 -50.71 -5.09 -48.35
CA MET A 1 -49.54 -4.23 -48.11
C MET A 1 -49.07 -4.48 -46.68
N LYS A 2 -47.97 -5.26 -46.49
CA LYS A 2 -47.40 -5.54 -45.18
C LYS A 2 -46.24 -4.52 -44.95
N LYS A 3 -46.38 -3.66 -43.93
CA LYS A 3 -45.31 -2.73 -43.52
C LYS A 3 -44.33 -3.46 -42.62
N ASN A 4 -43.11 -3.66 -43.11
CA ASN A 4 -41.99 -4.14 -42.27
C ASN A 4 -41.44 -2.96 -41.47
N ILE A 5 -41.61 -3.02 -40.16
CA ILE A 5 -40.97 -2.09 -39.21
C ILE A 5 -39.59 -2.69 -38.87
N LEU A 6 -38.53 -2.09 -39.41
CA LEU A 6 -37.16 -2.42 -39.10
C LEU A 6 -36.79 -1.75 -37.79
N SER A 7 -36.73 -2.51 -36.68
CA SER A 7 -36.35 -2.02 -35.34
C SER A 7 -34.83 -1.99 -35.29
N ILE A 8 -34.24 -0.78 -35.32
CA ILE A 8 -32.82 -0.56 -35.14
C ILE A 8 -32.54 -0.57 -33.64
N ILE A 9 -31.96 -1.67 -33.12
CA ILE A 9 -31.45 -1.76 -31.77
C ILE A 9 -30.11 -1.04 -31.73
N LEU A 10 -30.08 0.17 -31.15
CA LEU A 10 -28.87 0.95 -30.92
C LEU A 10 -28.13 0.36 -29.70
N PHE A 11 -27.09 -0.43 -29.96
CA PHE A 11 -26.20 -0.96 -28.93
C PHE A 11 -25.30 0.19 -28.41
N PHE A 12 -25.67 0.79 -27.28
CA PHE A 12 -24.77 1.69 -26.55
C PHE A 12 -23.66 0.85 -25.90
N VAL A 13 -22.51 0.78 -26.56
CA VAL A 13 -21.29 0.26 -25.95
C VAL A 13 -20.78 1.33 -24.95
N PHE A 14 -21.12 1.16 -23.68
CA PHE A 14 -20.46 1.91 -22.60
C PHE A 14 -19.01 1.41 -22.53
N THR A 15 -18.11 2.13 -23.17
CA THR A 15 -16.68 1.98 -22.88
C THR A 15 -16.43 2.55 -21.48
N THR A 16 -16.39 1.67 -20.48
CA THR A 16 -15.83 2.04 -19.18
C THR A 16 -14.35 2.35 -19.41
N GLN A 17 -14.01 3.64 -19.40
CA GLN A 17 -12.62 4.03 -19.34
C GLN A 17 -12.08 3.52 -18.00
N SER A 18 -11.32 2.44 -18.05
CA SER A 18 -10.49 2.01 -16.93
C SER A 18 -9.40 3.07 -16.79
N PHE A 19 -9.62 4.04 -15.89
CA PHE A 19 -8.57 4.99 -15.55
C PHE A 19 -7.43 4.22 -14.89
N SER A 20 -6.26 4.31 -15.47
CA SER A 20 -5.04 3.77 -14.90
C SER A 20 -4.83 4.37 -13.50
N HIS A 21 -4.75 3.53 -12.47
CA HIS A 21 -4.66 3.97 -11.08
C HIS A 21 -3.38 4.78 -10.77
N VAL A 22 -2.34 4.63 -11.58
CA VAL A 22 -1.11 5.46 -11.49
C VAL A 22 -1.39 6.93 -11.80
N GLN A 23 -2.45 7.25 -12.56
CA GLN A 23 -2.82 8.64 -12.86
C GLN A 23 -3.15 9.46 -11.60
N HIS A 24 -3.63 8.85 -10.52
CA HIS A 24 -3.89 9.56 -9.26
C HIS A 24 -2.62 10.16 -8.62
N TYR A 25 -1.45 9.63 -8.97
CA TYR A 25 -0.16 10.10 -8.45
C TYR A 25 0.61 10.93 -9.47
N GLU A 26 0.04 11.31 -10.63
CA GLU A 26 0.75 12.03 -11.70
C GLU A 26 1.42 13.33 -11.23
N ASN A 27 0.79 14.02 -10.29
CA ASN A 27 1.26 15.31 -9.79
C ASN A 27 1.89 15.22 -8.40
N ILE A 28 2.15 14.00 -7.89
CA ILE A 28 2.71 13.80 -6.57
C ILE A 28 4.15 13.31 -6.72
N ASN A 29 5.09 14.07 -6.15
CA ASN A 29 6.50 13.68 -6.12
C ASN A 29 6.93 13.21 -4.72
N LEU A 30 6.17 13.59 -3.68
CA LEU A 30 6.52 13.32 -2.29
C LEU A 30 5.27 13.10 -1.44
N LEU A 31 5.32 12.07 -0.59
CA LEU A 31 4.41 11.89 0.54
C LEU A 31 5.26 11.74 1.80
N GLU A 32 5.02 12.59 2.81
CA GLU A 32 5.69 12.52 4.11
C GLU A 32 4.69 12.18 5.20
N TYR A 33 4.98 11.15 5.97
CA TYR A 33 4.17 10.70 7.10
C TYR A 33 4.96 10.79 8.39
N GLU A 34 4.27 11.20 9.45
CA GLU A 34 4.75 11.05 10.82
C GLU A 34 4.18 9.77 11.44
N LEU A 35 5.04 9.07 12.19
CA LEU A 35 4.70 7.84 12.90
C LEU A 35 4.54 8.11 14.38
N PHE A 36 3.41 7.70 14.92
CA PHE A 36 3.09 7.82 16.34
C PHE A 36 2.93 6.44 16.97
N ARG A 37 3.30 6.34 18.24
CA ARG A 37 2.99 5.20 19.10
C ARG A 37 2.47 5.70 20.43
N ASN A 38 1.26 5.29 20.82
CA ASN A 38 0.55 5.78 22.01
C ASN A 38 0.53 7.33 22.05
N GLY A 39 0.24 7.97 20.92
CA GLY A 39 0.19 9.42 20.78
C GLY A 39 1.53 10.15 20.74
N LYS A 40 2.66 9.46 20.94
CA LYS A 40 4.01 10.06 20.87
C LYS A 40 4.61 9.89 19.49
N LEU A 41 5.14 10.97 18.92
CA LEU A 41 5.91 10.93 17.68
C LEU A 41 7.18 10.09 17.90
N ILE A 42 7.39 9.08 17.06
CA ILE A 42 8.52 8.14 17.15
C ILE A 42 9.39 8.13 15.90
N GLY A 43 8.93 8.67 14.79
CA GLY A 43 9.65 8.67 13.52
C GLY A 43 8.82 9.13 12.34
N PHE A 44 9.26 8.72 11.14
CA PHE A 44 8.66 9.13 9.87
C PHE A 44 8.68 8.01 8.83
N HIS A 45 7.86 8.18 7.78
CA HIS A 45 7.84 7.37 6.58
C HIS A 45 7.63 8.26 5.36
N ASN A 46 8.57 8.28 4.44
CA ASN A 46 8.53 9.12 3.25
C ASN A 46 8.51 8.27 2.00
N TYR A 47 7.74 8.72 1.00
CA TYR A 47 7.74 8.17 -0.35
C TYR A 47 8.12 9.27 -1.34
N THR A 48 8.97 8.93 -2.30
CA THR A 48 9.28 9.78 -3.46
C THR A 48 8.93 9.04 -4.74
N PHE A 49 8.36 9.78 -5.70
CA PHE A 49 7.83 9.25 -6.96
C PHE A 49 8.61 9.86 -8.12
N ASP A 50 9.24 9.04 -8.95
CA ASP A 50 9.88 9.43 -10.20
C ASP A 50 9.14 8.76 -11.36
N LYS A 51 8.56 9.58 -12.24
CA LYS A 51 7.74 9.12 -13.35
C LYS A 51 8.39 9.46 -14.68
N LYS A 52 8.48 8.47 -15.56
CA LYS A 52 9.02 8.65 -16.92
C LYS A 52 8.16 7.84 -17.88
N LYS A 53 7.29 8.52 -18.63
CA LYS A 53 6.37 7.90 -19.59
C LYS A 53 5.51 6.79 -18.90
N ASP A 54 5.71 5.54 -19.31
CA ASP A 54 5.04 4.35 -18.83
C ASP A 54 5.67 3.73 -17.57
N HIS A 55 6.77 4.32 -17.07
CA HIS A 55 7.50 3.84 -15.89
C HIS A 55 7.24 4.72 -14.67
N LEU A 56 6.98 4.08 -13.54
CA LEU A 56 6.94 4.72 -12.23
C LEU A 56 7.94 4.03 -11.30
N LYS A 57 8.82 4.83 -10.69
CA LYS A 57 9.71 4.37 -9.63
C LYS A 57 9.29 5.03 -8.32
N VAL A 58 9.04 4.23 -7.29
CA VAL A 58 8.69 4.70 -5.96
C VAL A 58 9.75 4.27 -4.98
N LYS A 59 10.36 5.24 -4.28
CA LYS A 59 11.32 4.99 -3.21
C LYS A 59 10.67 5.28 -1.88
N SER A 60 10.92 4.44 -0.90
CA SER A 60 10.42 4.60 0.47
C SER A 60 11.56 4.60 1.47
N LEU A 61 11.47 5.49 2.44
CA LEU A 61 12.33 5.52 3.62
C LEU A 61 11.46 5.60 4.87
N ILE A 62 11.56 4.58 5.72
CA ILE A 62 10.91 4.56 7.03
C ILE A 62 11.97 4.48 8.12
N LYS A 63 11.87 5.36 9.12
CA LYS A 63 12.79 5.37 10.25
C LYS A 63 12.07 5.76 11.53
N PHE A 64 12.17 4.92 12.55
CA PHE A 64 11.63 5.25 13.87
C PHE A 64 12.41 4.59 14.99
N LYS A 65 12.22 5.10 16.21
CA LYS A 65 12.77 4.53 17.43
C LYS A 65 11.79 4.61 18.59
N ILE A 66 11.82 3.58 19.44
CA ILE A 66 11.05 3.53 20.67
C ILE A 66 12.03 3.70 21.83
N THR A 67 11.86 4.77 22.59
CA THR A 67 12.72 5.10 23.72
C THR A 67 11.89 5.07 25.00
N LYS A 68 12.44 4.51 26.08
CA LYS A 68 11.86 4.53 27.43
C LYS A 68 12.93 4.91 28.43
N LEU A 69 12.66 5.90 29.28
CA LEU A 69 13.61 6.44 30.27
C LEU A 69 15.00 6.78 29.69
N GLY A 70 15.01 7.39 28.47
CA GLY A 70 16.27 7.78 27.81
C GLY A 70 16.99 6.64 27.08
N VAL A 71 16.53 5.38 27.22
CA VAL A 71 17.14 4.21 26.58
C VAL A 71 16.36 3.82 25.31
N ASP A 72 17.06 3.66 24.19
CA ASP A 72 16.48 3.19 22.94
C ASP A 72 16.22 1.69 23.02
N LEU A 73 14.94 1.30 23.16
CA LEU A 73 14.51 -0.10 23.24
C LEU A 73 14.38 -0.77 21.87
N TYR A 74 14.04 0.01 20.86
CA TYR A 74 13.83 -0.50 19.51
C TYR A 74 14.18 0.54 18.46
N LYS A 75 14.96 0.13 17.47
CA LYS A 75 15.33 0.95 16.30
C LYS A 75 14.89 0.23 15.04
N TYR A 76 14.26 0.99 14.16
CA TYR A 76 13.82 0.51 12.86
C TYR A 76 14.27 1.47 11.76
N ASN A 77 14.86 0.91 10.71
CA ASN A 77 15.20 1.62 9.50
C ASN A 77 14.96 0.71 8.32
N ALA A 78 14.16 1.15 7.36
CA ALA A 78 13.95 0.41 6.12
C ALA A 78 14.00 1.36 4.92
N VAL A 79 14.59 0.88 3.85
CA VAL A 79 14.55 1.49 2.52
C VAL A 79 13.95 0.49 1.55
N SER A 80 13.12 0.97 0.63
CA SER A 80 12.61 0.15 -0.46
C SER A 80 12.50 0.93 -1.76
N GLU A 81 12.50 0.20 -2.85
CA GLU A 81 12.27 0.71 -4.19
C GLU A 81 11.30 -0.21 -4.91
N GLU A 82 10.27 0.38 -5.52
CA GLU A 82 9.28 -0.27 -6.38
C GLU A 82 9.43 0.29 -7.79
N GLU A 83 9.41 -0.57 -8.79
CA GLU A 83 9.39 -0.18 -10.20
C GLU A 83 8.16 -0.77 -10.87
N TYR A 84 7.40 0.10 -11.52
CA TYR A 84 6.21 -0.24 -12.28
C TYR A 84 6.39 0.12 -13.75
N LYS A 85 5.87 -0.73 -14.64
CA LYS A 85 5.69 -0.45 -16.06
C LYS A 85 4.23 -0.69 -16.42
N GLU A 86 3.56 0.28 -17.04
CA GLU A 86 2.15 0.19 -17.40
C GLU A 86 1.26 -0.32 -16.23
N ASN A 87 1.52 0.18 -15.00
CA ASN A 87 0.90 -0.23 -13.74
C ASN A 87 1.24 -1.64 -13.23
N GLN A 88 1.97 -2.44 -13.98
CA GLN A 88 2.45 -3.74 -13.50
C GLN A 88 3.72 -3.55 -12.66
N LEU A 89 3.72 -4.09 -11.43
CA LEU A 89 4.95 -4.19 -10.65
C LEU A 89 5.94 -5.10 -11.39
N ILE A 90 7.08 -4.53 -11.79
CA ILE A 90 8.14 -5.28 -12.47
C ILE A 90 9.29 -5.64 -11.53
N LYS A 91 9.52 -4.79 -10.50
CA LYS A 91 10.57 -5.03 -9.52
C LYS A 91 10.24 -4.39 -8.18
N TYR A 92 10.61 -5.05 -7.11
CA TYR A 92 10.65 -4.52 -5.75
C TYR A 92 11.94 -4.97 -5.08
N SER A 93 12.53 -4.07 -4.30
CA SER A 93 13.62 -4.42 -3.41
C SER A 93 13.49 -3.68 -2.09
N SER A 94 13.86 -4.32 -0.99
CA SER A 94 13.93 -3.68 0.32
C SER A 94 15.08 -4.18 1.17
N LYS A 95 15.57 -3.27 2.03
CA LYS A 95 16.49 -3.61 3.12
C LYS A 95 15.96 -3.00 4.40
N THR A 96 15.68 -3.87 5.36
CA THR A 96 15.13 -3.51 6.68
C THR A 96 16.11 -3.88 7.78
N ASN A 97 16.38 -2.93 8.67
CA ASN A 97 17.15 -3.15 9.91
C ASN A 97 16.22 -3.01 11.11
N GLN A 98 16.00 -4.09 11.83
CA GLN A 98 15.19 -4.18 13.05
C GLN A 98 16.09 -4.53 14.23
N ASN A 99 16.51 -3.55 15.05
CA ASN A 99 17.43 -3.78 16.14
C ASN A 99 18.70 -4.59 15.74
N LYS A 100 19.38 -4.15 14.67
CA LYS A 100 20.55 -4.82 14.07
C LYS A 100 20.24 -6.14 13.29
N LYS A 101 19.01 -6.63 13.33
CA LYS A 101 18.59 -7.76 12.51
C LYS A 101 18.23 -7.25 11.11
N ILE A 102 19.03 -7.65 10.12
CA ILE A 102 18.82 -7.27 8.71
C ILE A 102 17.89 -8.28 8.04
N LYS A 103 16.94 -7.73 7.26
CA LYS A 103 16.08 -8.49 6.35
C LYS A 103 16.12 -7.83 4.98
N ASN A 104 16.13 -8.64 3.94
CA ASN A 104 16.02 -8.20 2.56
C ASN A 104 14.84 -8.89 1.91
N THR A 105 14.19 -8.21 0.98
CA THR A 105 13.14 -8.77 0.13
C THR A 105 13.35 -8.27 -1.28
N GLU A 106 13.29 -9.17 -2.24
CA GLU A 106 13.32 -8.89 -3.67
C GLU A 106 12.12 -9.54 -4.33
N ILE A 107 11.47 -8.82 -5.27
CA ILE A 107 10.38 -9.33 -6.08
C ILE A 107 10.70 -8.95 -7.52
N ASN A 108 10.62 -9.91 -8.43
CA ASN A 108 10.82 -9.69 -9.85
C ASN A 108 9.64 -10.29 -10.62
N PHE A 109 9.15 -9.58 -11.61
CA PHE A 109 8.13 -10.10 -12.52
C PHE A 109 8.79 -11.02 -13.56
N ASP A 110 8.31 -12.24 -13.64
CA ASP A 110 8.71 -13.23 -14.66
C ASP A 110 7.67 -13.20 -15.79
N GLU A 111 8.00 -12.55 -16.90
CA GLU A 111 7.11 -12.42 -18.07
C GLU A 111 6.73 -13.78 -18.67
N LYS A 112 7.63 -14.76 -18.65
CA LYS A 112 7.34 -16.10 -19.21
C LYS A 112 6.33 -16.88 -18.40
N LYS A 113 6.33 -16.69 -17.08
CA LYS A 113 5.41 -17.36 -16.17
C LYS A 113 4.17 -16.52 -15.85
N ASP A 114 4.18 -15.24 -16.22
CA ASP A 114 3.15 -14.25 -15.84
C ASP A 114 2.93 -14.21 -14.31
N LYS A 115 4.03 -14.23 -13.54
CA LYS A 115 4.03 -14.34 -12.07
C LYS A 115 5.12 -13.46 -11.45
N LEU A 116 4.94 -13.15 -10.16
CA LEU A 116 5.99 -12.54 -9.33
C LEU A 116 6.83 -13.65 -8.67
N ILE A 117 8.14 -13.53 -8.79
CA ILE A 117 9.11 -14.36 -8.08
C ILE A 117 9.60 -13.56 -6.89
N ILE A 118 9.38 -14.08 -5.69
CA ILE A 118 9.69 -13.42 -4.42
C ILE A 118 10.86 -14.13 -3.76
N THR A 119 11.90 -13.36 -3.44
CA THR A 119 13.03 -13.81 -2.62
C THR A 119 13.07 -12.96 -1.36
N GLY A 120 12.83 -13.55 -0.23
CA GLY A 120 12.75 -12.86 1.07
C GLY A 120 13.65 -13.50 2.12
N SER A 121 13.39 -13.18 3.37
CA SER A 121 14.10 -13.74 4.54
C SER A 121 13.74 -15.22 4.78
N GLU A 122 12.74 -15.72 4.12
CA GLU A 122 12.29 -17.11 4.09
C GLU A 122 12.50 -17.66 2.68
N ASN A 123 11.97 -18.82 2.36
CA ASN A 123 12.16 -19.48 1.06
C ASN A 123 11.65 -18.61 -0.11
N GLN A 124 12.14 -18.90 -1.32
CA GLN A 124 11.61 -18.33 -2.54
C GLN A 124 10.14 -18.73 -2.72
N LEU A 125 9.29 -17.73 -3.05
CA LEU A 125 7.86 -17.90 -3.29
C LEU A 125 7.51 -17.43 -4.70
N ILE A 126 6.38 -17.92 -5.20
CA ILE A 126 5.77 -17.48 -6.45
C ILE A 126 4.37 -16.97 -6.13
N SER A 127 4.00 -15.81 -6.65
CA SER A 127 2.65 -15.26 -6.47
C SER A 127 2.02 -14.80 -7.79
N PRO A 128 0.68 -14.68 -7.85
CA PRO A 128 0.01 -13.93 -8.90
C PRO A 128 0.60 -12.54 -9.07
N LYS A 129 0.59 -12.01 -10.29
CA LYS A 129 1.15 -10.70 -10.63
C LYS A 129 0.35 -9.53 -10.07
N ASP A 130 -0.92 -9.75 -9.76
CA ASP A 130 -1.87 -8.80 -9.20
C ASP A 130 -1.81 -8.66 -7.67
N TYR A 131 -0.90 -9.38 -6.99
CA TYR A 131 -0.69 -9.18 -5.57
C TYR A 131 0.25 -7.99 -5.33
N PRO A 132 -0.25 -6.87 -4.77
CA PRO A 132 0.57 -5.70 -4.50
C PRO A 132 1.52 -5.95 -3.33
N VAL A 133 2.59 -5.15 -3.27
CA VAL A 133 3.38 -5.02 -2.04
C VAL A 133 2.53 -4.31 -0.99
N GLY A 134 2.65 -4.71 0.26
CA GLY A 134 1.91 -4.15 1.40
C GLY A 134 2.39 -2.74 1.77
N THR A 135 2.42 -1.84 0.79
CA THR A 135 2.73 -0.42 0.91
C THR A 135 1.46 0.35 0.63
N TRP A 136 0.88 1.01 1.61
CA TRP A 136 -0.47 1.61 1.47
C TRP A 136 -0.55 2.82 0.55
N TRP A 137 0.57 3.32 0.03
CA TRP A 137 0.53 4.41 -0.95
C TRP A 137 -0.27 4.03 -2.21
N ASN A 138 -0.20 2.77 -2.65
CA ASN A 138 -0.99 2.27 -3.76
C ASN A 138 -2.36 1.78 -3.25
N HIS A 139 -3.41 2.56 -3.52
CA HIS A 139 -4.76 2.25 -3.03
C HIS A 139 -5.42 1.03 -3.70
N GLU A 140 -4.87 0.47 -4.78
CA GLU A 140 -5.35 -0.79 -5.38
C GLU A 140 -5.30 -1.96 -4.40
N ILE A 141 -4.47 -1.86 -3.36
CA ILE A 141 -4.40 -2.83 -2.28
C ILE A 141 -5.76 -3.11 -1.63
N VAL A 142 -6.73 -2.16 -1.70
CA VAL A 142 -8.09 -2.36 -1.14
C VAL A 142 -8.90 -3.42 -1.90
N GLN A 143 -8.54 -3.72 -3.16
CA GLN A 143 -9.22 -4.71 -4.00
C GLN A 143 -8.49 -6.06 -4.04
N ALA A 144 -7.26 -6.10 -3.52
CA ALA A 144 -6.41 -7.29 -3.61
C ALA A 144 -6.83 -8.36 -2.61
N LYS A 145 -6.82 -9.63 -3.04
CA LYS A 145 -7.08 -10.80 -2.17
C LYS A 145 -5.92 -11.10 -1.22
N ALA A 146 -4.73 -10.64 -1.57
CA ALA A 146 -3.53 -10.79 -0.76
C ALA A 146 -2.58 -9.63 -1.01
N GLN A 147 -1.63 -9.43 -0.10
CA GLN A 147 -0.51 -8.52 -0.25
C GLN A 147 0.81 -9.24 0.05
N ILE A 148 1.90 -8.74 -0.53
CA ILE A 148 3.24 -9.26 -0.28
C ILE A 148 3.91 -8.36 0.77
N SER A 149 4.38 -8.96 1.87
CA SER A 149 5.14 -8.22 2.89
C SER A 149 6.44 -7.68 2.31
N GLY A 150 6.59 -6.35 2.25
CA GLY A 150 7.82 -5.70 1.81
C GLY A 150 9.03 -5.94 2.73
N ILE A 151 8.82 -6.53 3.92
CA ILE A 151 9.89 -6.81 4.90
C ILE A 151 10.40 -8.24 4.79
N SER A 152 9.53 -9.21 4.51
CA SER A 152 9.87 -10.63 4.58
C SER A 152 9.57 -11.41 3.30
N GLY A 153 8.88 -10.82 2.33
CA GLY A 153 8.40 -11.50 1.12
C GLY A 153 7.20 -12.41 1.35
N ARG A 154 6.71 -12.54 2.60
CA ARG A 154 5.55 -13.39 2.91
C ARG A 154 4.30 -12.90 2.20
N ILE A 155 3.53 -13.82 1.60
CA ILE A 155 2.20 -13.55 1.08
C ILE A 155 1.20 -13.56 2.25
N ILE A 156 0.43 -12.49 2.38
CA ILE A 156 -0.57 -12.30 3.43
C ILE A 156 -1.94 -12.27 2.76
N MET A 157 -2.69 -13.35 2.87
CA MET A 157 -4.08 -13.38 2.44
C MET A 157 -4.89 -12.43 3.30
N GLN A 158 -5.69 -11.55 2.67
CA GLN A 158 -6.40 -10.50 3.37
C GLN A 158 -7.88 -10.43 3.02
N LYS A 159 -8.65 -9.90 3.96
CA LYS A 159 -10.01 -9.42 3.79
C LYS A 159 -9.99 -7.92 4.02
N VAL A 160 -10.58 -7.17 3.09
CA VAL A 160 -10.71 -5.70 3.19
C VAL A 160 -12.18 -5.36 3.30
N ILE A 161 -12.54 -4.57 4.30
CA ILE A 161 -13.90 -4.12 4.56
C ILE A 161 -13.94 -2.60 4.48
N PHE A 162 -14.82 -2.04 3.65
CA PHE A 162 -15.11 -0.63 3.65
C PHE A 162 -15.95 -0.27 4.88
N LEU A 163 -15.42 0.58 5.76
CA LEU A 163 -16.08 0.98 7.00
C LEU A 163 -16.91 2.26 6.85
N GLY A 164 -16.76 2.99 5.73
CA GLY A 164 -17.54 4.19 5.47
C GLY A 164 -16.70 5.41 5.12
N LYS A 165 -17.41 6.55 5.01
CA LYS A 165 -16.82 7.88 4.77
C LYS A 165 -16.85 8.67 6.06
N GLU A 166 -15.77 9.39 6.34
CA GLU A 166 -15.68 10.27 7.50
C GLU A 166 -14.82 11.50 7.20
N LYS A 167 -15.02 12.56 7.98
CA LYS A 167 -14.14 13.72 7.96
C LYS A 167 -13.03 13.52 8.98
N ILE A 168 -11.78 13.70 8.55
CA ILE A 168 -10.62 13.66 9.45
C ILE A 168 -9.83 14.96 9.32
N ASN A 169 -9.27 15.42 10.43
CA ASN A 169 -8.36 16.55 10.45
C ASN A 169 -6.92 16.08 10.67
N LEU A 170 -6.02 16.45 9.76
CA LEU A 170 -4.59 16.20 9.88
C LEU A 170 -3.86 17.55 9.83
N TYR A 171 -3.23 17.92 10.92
CA TYR A 171 -2.43 19.16 11.05
C TYR A 171 -3.18 20.43 10.62
N GLY A 172 -4.48 20.53 10.97
CA GLY A 172 -5.32 21.69 10.66
C GLY A 172 -5.96 21.66 9.26
N LYS A 173 -5.71 20.62 8.46
CA LYS A 173 -6.34 20.42 7.16
C LYS A 173 -7.41 19.33 7.23
N ASP A 174 -8.62 19.64 6.78
CA ASP A 174 -9.75 18.71 6.71
C ASP A 174 -9.71 17.89 5.42
N TYR A 175 -10.01 16.60 5.55
CA TYR A 175 -10.12 15.64 4.45
C TYR A 175 -11.44 14.87 4.55
N ASN A 176 -12.09 14.65 3.41
CA ASN A 176 -13.12 13.61 3.29
C ASN A 176 -12.41 12.29 3.03
N ALA A 177 -12.49 11.37 3.96
CA ALA A 177 -11.74 10.12 3.91
C ALA A 177 -12.64 8.91 3.71
N LEU A 178 -12.13 7.93 2.96
CA LEU A 178 -12.67 6.57 2.86
C LEU A 178 -11.88 5.70 3.84
N ARG A 179 -12.57 5.06 4.79
CA ARG A 179 -11.94 4.18 5.77
C ARG A 179 -12.16 2.72 5.40
N PHE A 180 -11.08 1.96 5.43
CA PHE A 180 -11.05 0.52 5.19
C PHE A 180 -10.37 -0.19 6.35
N ASN A 181 -10.87 -1.38 6.70
CA ASN A 181 -10.17 -2.28 7.62
C ASN A 181 -9.58 -3.44 6.84
N PHE A 182 -8.31 -3.70 7.06
CA PHE A 182 -7.54 -4.82 6.48
C PHE A 182 -7.28 -5.86 7.56
N THR A 183 -7.74 -7.08 7.35
CA THR A 183 -7.52 -8.21 8.25
C THR A 183 -6.92 -9.39 7.52
N SER A 184 -6.15 -10.24 8.23
CA SER A 184 -5.74 -11.54 7.68
C SER A 184 -6.96 -12.42 7.48
N SER A 185 -7.05 -13.10 6.32
CA SER A 185 -8.10 -14.10 6.06
C SER A 185 -7.84 -15.42 6.78
N ASP A 186 -6.58 -15.71 7.12
CA ASP A 186 -6.18 -16.90 7.87
C ASP A 186 -6.29 -16.63 9.36
N GLU A 187 -7.32 -17.20 9.98
CA GLU A 187 -7.61 -17.07 11.41
C GLU A 187 -6.65 -17.90 12.29
N THR A 188 -5.95 -18.86 11.71
CA THR A 188 -5.02 -19.75 12.45
C THR A 188 -3.67 -19.08 12.73
N LEU A 189 -3.39 -17.96 12.09
CA LEU A 189 -2.16 -17.21 12.32
C LEU A 189 -2.04 -16.77 13.79
N PRO A 190 -0.82 -16.80 14.36
CA PRO A 190 -0.58 -16.17 15.66
C PRO A 190 -0.88 -14.66 15.58
N ASP A 191 -1.40 -14.07 16.67
CA ASP A 191 -1.82 -12.65 16.69
C ASP A 191 -0.72 -11.68 16.30
N ASN A 192 0.53 -11.98 16.62
CA ASN A 192 1.67 -11.17 16.21
C ASN A 192 1.97 -11.21 14.71
N LYS A 193 1.36 -12.15 13.97
CA LYS A 193 1.47 -12.29 12.50
C LYS A 193 0.18 -11.88 11.77
N LYS A 194 -0.93 -11.70 12.49
CA LYS A 194 -2.19 -11.24 11.89
C LYS A 194 -2.07 -9.79 11.43
N LEU A 195 -2.67 -9.51 10.28
CA LEU A 195 -2.99 -8.17 9.85
C LEU A 195 -4.30 -7.75 10.52
N ASN A 196 -4.33 -6.57 11.10
CA ASN A 196 -5.54 -5.86 11.52
C ASN A 196 -5.20 -4.38 11.55
N THR A 197 -5.57 -3.66 10.49
CA THR A 197 -5.14 -2.29 10.27
C THR A 197 -6.25 -1.50 9.62
N ASP A 198 -6.59 -0.36 10.18
CA ASP A 198 -7.45 0.61 9.55
C ASP A 198 -6.62 1.56 8.69
N VAL A 199 -7.08 1.84 7.47
CA VAL A 199 -6.41 2.71 6.50
C VAL A 199 -7.41 3.70 5.93
N TRP A 200 -7.00 4.96 5.82
CA TRP A 200 -7.79 6.06 5.29
C TRP A 200 -7.18 6.60 4.01
N TYR A 201 -8.02 6.73 2.98
CA TYR A 201 -7.66 7.35 1.71
C TYR A 201 -8.52 8.60 1.48
N ASP A 202 -7.94 9.63 0.91
CA ASP A 202 -8.71 10.80 0.45
C ASP A 202 -9.76 10.37 -0.58
N GLU A 203 -10.99 10.83 -0.42
CA GLU A 203 -12.12 10.41 -1.27
C GLU A 203 -11.90 10.76 -2.74
N LYS A 204 -11.26 11.89 -3.05
CA LYS A 204 -11.07 12.37 -4.42
C LYS A 204 -9.77 11.86 -5.03
N THR A 205 -8.66 12.05 -4.33
CA THR A 205 -7.32 11.80 -4.87
C THR A 205 -6.80 10.39 -4.62
N LYS A 206 -7.49 9.61 -3.76
CA LYS A 206 -7.05 8.28 -3.32
C LYS A 206 -5.67 8.27 -2.65
N ILE A 207 -5.15 9.43 -2.25
CA ILE A 207 -3.92 9.53 -1.49
C ILE A 207 -4.14 8.86 -0.12
N TRP A 208 -3.20 8.06 0.31
CA TRP A 208 -3.17 7.51 1.65
C TRP A 208 -3.01 8.64 2.67
N LEU A 209 -3.96 8.77 3.60
CA LEU A 209 -4.00 9.83 4.60
C LEU A 209 -3.51 9.36 5.97
N LYS A 210 -3.96 8.19 6.39
CA LYS A 210 -3.73 7.67 7.74
C LYS A 210 -3.78 6.16 7.73
N ALA A 211 -3.01 5.52 8.62
CA ALA A 211 -3.23 4.14 9.03
C ALA A 211 -3.16 4.04 10.54
N SER A 212 -3.86 3.06 11.12
CA SER A 212 -3.85 2.81 12.56
C SER A 212 -4.02 1.33 12.85
N PHE A 213 -3.26 0.83 13.83
CA PHE A 213 -3.32 -0.54 14.28
C PHE A 213 -2.80 -0.69 15.71
N ASP A 214 -3.26 -1.73 16.40
CA ASP A 214 -2.82 -2.07 17.73
C ASP A 214 -1.86 -3.26 17.70
N LYS A 215 -0.60 -3.02 18.13
CA LYS A 215 0.42 -4.04 18.24
C LYS A 215 1.47 -3.59 19.25
N THR A 216 1.49 -4.17 20.43
CA THR A 216 2.35 -3.69 21.54
C THR A 216 2.21 -2.19 21.79
N GLY A 217 0.97 -1.67 21.70
CA GLY A 217 0.58 -0.27 21.76
C GLY A 217 -0.13 0.18 20.50
N HIS A 218 -0.75 1.35 20.58
CA HIS A 218 -1.49 1.97 19.48
C HIS A 218 -0.54 2.67 18.52
N TRP A 219 -0.59 2.35 17.24
CA TRP A 219 0.25 2.92 16.19
C TRP A 219 -0.58 3.72 15.22
N GLU A 220 -0.04 4.84 14.78
CA GLU A 220 -0.64 5.65 13.73
C GLU A 220 0.42 6.16 12.76
N TYR A 221 0.07 6.15 11.47
CA TYR A 221 0.71 6.91 10.41
C TYR A 221 -0.20 8.08 10.07
N ARG A 222 0.33 9.28 9.95
CA ARG A 222 -0.43 10.49 9.59
C ARG A 222 0.27 11.23 8.47
N LEU A 223 -0.43 11.47 7.36
CA LEU A 223 0.09 12.29 6.27
C LEU A 223 0.34 13.71 6.78
N LYS A 224 1.60 14.15 6.71
CA LYS A 224 2.03 15.48 7.12
C LYS A 224 2.15 16.43 5.95
N LYS A 225 2.67 15.93 4.82
CA LYS A 225 2.93 16.74 3.63
C LYS A 225 2.80 15.94 2.36
N THR A 226 2.29 16.59 1.32
CA THR A 226 2.31 16.16 -0.07
C THR A 226 2.70 17.35 -0.95
N ASN A 227 3.38 17.12 -2.06
CA ASN A 227 3.73 18.11 -3.07
C ASN A 227 3.60 17.53 -4.48
#